data_09c5892528be6a6dd48dc222ad7a9560
#
_entry.id   09c5892528be6a6dd48dc222ad7a9560
#
_cell.length_a   1.000
_cell.length_b   1.000
_cell.length_c   1.000
_cell.angle_alpha   90.00
_cell.angle_beta   90.00
_cell.angle_gamma   90.00
#
_symmetry.space_group_name_H-M   'P 1'
#
loop_
_entity.id
_entity.type
_entity.pdbx_description
1 polymer ?
#
loop_
_entity_poly.entity_id
_entity_poly.type
_entity_poly.pdbx_seq_one_letter_code
_entity_poly.pdbx_strand_id
1 'polypeptide(L)'
;LKETGISVDMSDFSDGLLRVFAINEQGIYTPENQTLISDGDPIDKSSDSWYLSIMYNPMIDRFHDGDPTNNRKINDPRLHDLTNFIGGDLEGITKKINDDYFSELGINTIWLSPIQTQPDSSWVEYIKPNRTFSGYHGYWPIESREIDPRYGSSEEFKDLVSTAHSNGIKIILDFVSNHVHQDHPYFKNHREWFGSLIIDDGRLNIRQWDGDTRLTT
;
A
#
# COMPACT_ATOMS: atom_id res chain seq x y z
N LEU A 1 28.16 -5.02 33.06
CA LEU A 1 27.12 -4.01 33.20
C LEU A 1 25.96 -4.70 33.94
N LYS A 2 25.58 -4.21 35.15
CA LYS A 2 24.34 -4.65 35.80
C LYS A 2 23.18 -4.11 34.99
N GLU A 3 22.27 -4.97 34.55
CA GLU A 3 20.98 -4.52 34.04
C GLU A 3 20.22 -3.79 35.17
N THR A 4 20.09 -2.47 35.02
CA THR A 4 19.26 -1.66 35.88
C THR A 4 17.95 -1.44 35.18
N GLY A 5 16.92 -2.18 35.54
CA GLY A 5 15.56 -1.97 35.03
C GLY A 5 14.91 -0.77 35.74
N ILE A 6 14.06 -0.07 35.00
CA ILE A 6 13.13 0.92 35.57
C ILE A 6 11.77 0.22 35.70
N SER A 7 11.22 0.22 36.91
CA SER A 7 9.86 -0.26 37.18
C SER A 7 8.91 0.95 37.28
N VAL A 8 7.81 0.87 36.56
CA VAL A 8 6.75 1.88 36.61
C VAL A 8 5.52 1.23 37.25
N ASP A 9 4.99 1.87 38.30
CA ASP A 9 3.73 1.43 38.89
C ASP A 9 2.58 1.88 37.99
N MET A 10 1.80 0.94 37.52
CA MET A 10 0.70 1.13 36.56
C MET A 10 -0.67 1.00 37.23
N SER A 11 -0.76 0.91 38.56
CA SER A 11 -2.00 0.65 39.31
C SER A 11 -3.13 1.65 39.06
N ASP A 12 -2.77 2.89 38.69
CA ASP A 12 -3.74 3.96 38.41
C ASP A 12 -3.92 4.22 36.87
N PHE A 13 -3.40 3.31 36.01
CA PHE A 13 -3.34 3.51 34.58
C PHE A 13 -4.02 2.35 33.86
N SER A 14 -5.22 2.56 33.32
CA SER A 14 -5.95 1.51 32.57
C SER A 14 -5.59 1.45 31.10
N ASP A 15 -5.54 2.63 30.45
CA ASP A 15 -5.31 2.73 29.02
C ASP A 15 -4.46 3.94 28.67
N GLY A 16 -3.59 3.81 27.67
CA GLY A 16 -2.80 4.92 27.16
C GLY A 16 -1.47 4.53 26.56
N LEU A 17 -0.70 5.52 26.17
CA LEU A 17 0.64 5.35 25.61
C LEU A 17 1.70 5.69 26.67
N LEU A 18 2.43 4.68 27.13
CA LEU A 18 3.62 4.87 27.94
C LEU A 18 4.79 5.23 27.05
N ARG A 19 5.43 6.37 27.31
CA ARG A 19 6.59 6.86 26.58
C ARG A 19 7.77 6.98 27.51
N VAL A 20 8.88 6.34 27.19
CA VAL A 20 10.09 6.34 28.02
C VAL A 20 11.27 6.82 27.22
N PHE A 21 11.95 7.83 27.72
CA PHE A 21 13.20 8.33 27.15
C PHE A 21 14.10 8.86 28.29
N ALA A 22 15.41 8.88 28.06
CA ALA A 22 16.36 9.46 29.01
C ALA A 22 16.90 10.79 28.48
N ILE A 23 17.05 11.77 29.37
CA ILE A 23 17.65 13.08 29.07
C ILE A 23 18.93 13.23 29.89
N ASN A 24 20.03 13.66 29.26
CA ASN A 24 21.25 14.01 29.99
C ASN A 24 21.23 15.48 30.45
N GLU A 25 22.25 15.87 31.22
CA GLU A 25 22.38 17.25 31.77
C GLU A 25 22.46 18.34 30.68
N GLN A 26 22.84 17.99 29.45
CA GLN A 26 22.91 18.88 28.30
C GLN A 26 21.59 18.97 27.51
N GLY A 27 20.54 18.26 27.95
CA GLY A 27 19.24 18.24 27.30
C GLY A 27 19.17 17.33 26.06
N ILE A 28 20.20 16.51 25.84
CA ILE A 28 20.19 15.49 24.77
C ILE A 28 19.43 14.28 25.29
N TYR A 29 18.46 13.78 24.51
CA TYR A 29 17.64 12.64 24.90
C TYR A 29 17.85 11.45 23.98
N THR A 30 17.59 10.26 24.50
CA THR A 30 17.61 9.02 23.76
C THR A 30 16.40 8.92 22.80
N PRO A 31 16.46 8.04 21.79
CA PRO A 31 15.25 7.61 21.11
C PRO A 31 14.19 7.18 22.13
N GLU A 32 12.95 7.48 21.83
CA GLU A 32 11.82 7.19 22.70
C GLU A 32 11.40 5.72 22.55
N ASN A 33 11.21 5.04 23.67
CA ASN A 33 10.53 3.75 23.71
C ASN A 33 9.05 3.98 24.05
N GLN A 34 8.18 3.42 23.21
CA GLN A 34 6.73 3.53 23.38
C GLN A 34 6.13 2.15 23.64
N THR A 35 5.20 2.09 24.58
CA THR A 35 4.39 0.90 24.85
C THR A 35 2.94 1.33 25.07
N LEU A 36 2.03 0.74 24.30
CA LEU A 36 0.60 0.93 24.54
C LEU A 36 0.18 0.09 25.75
N ILE A 37 -0.60 0.67 26.64
CA ILE A 37 -1.22 0.00 27.77
C ILE A 37 -2.71 -0.15 27.47
N SER A 38 -3.27 -1.32 27.70
CA SER A 38 -4.70 -1.58 27.61
C SER A 38 -5.12 -2.47 28.77
N ASP A 39 -6.17 -2.07 29.48
CA ASP A 39 -6.64 -2.73 30.71
C ASP A 39 -5.54 -2.90 31.78
N GLY A 40 -4.60 -1.95 31.85
CA GLY A 40 -3.48 -1.96 32.78
C GLY A 40 -2.28 -2.81 32.38
N ASP A 41 -2.37 -3.55 31.29
CA ASP A 41 -1.29 -4.41 30.78
C ASP A 41 -0.61 -3.80 29.56
N PRO A 42 0.74 -3.94 29.45
CA PRO A 42 1.45 -3.53 28.26
C PRO A 42 1.08 -4.43 27.08
N ILE A 43 0.66 -3.81 25.97
CA ILE A 43 0.53 -4.52 24.71
C ILE A 43 1.93 -4.76 24.17
N ASP A 44 2.32 -6.02 24.11
CA ASP A 44 3.62 -6.42 23.57
C ASP A 44 3.74 -5.97 22.09
N LYS A 45 4.89 -5.41 21.73
CA LYS A 45 5.21 -5.05 20.33
C LYS A 45 5.23 -6.26 19.41
N SER A 46 5.44 -7.45 19.94
CA SER A 46 5.29 -8.72 19.23
C SER A 46 3.84 -9.18 19.09
N SER A 47 2.89 -8.51 19.77
CA SER A 47 1.49 -8.85 19.66
C SER A 47 0.96 -8.54 18.26
N ASP A 48 0.01 -9.36 17.79
CA ASP A 48 -0.74 -9.12 16.55
C ASP A 48 -1.62 -7.86 16.60
N SER A 49 -1.44 -7.04 17.63
CA SER A 49 -2.21 -5.82 17.86
C SER A 49 -1.98 -4.80 16.75
N TRP A 50 -3.06 -4.41 16.09
CA TRP A 50 -3.07 -3.34 15.08
C TRP A 50 -2.92 -1.94 15.68
N TYR A 51 -3.17 -1.77 16.99
CA TYR A 51 -3.07 -0.47 17.67
C TYR A 51 -1.66 0.12 17.67
N LEU A 52 -0.63 -0.72 17.52
CA LEU A 52 0.77 -0.31 17.47
C LEU A 52 1.31 -0.24 16.04
N SER A 53 0.44 -0.29 15.04
CA SER A 53 0.87 -0.27 13.65
C SER A 53 1.34 1.13 13.25
N ILE A 54 2.60 1.20 12.81
CA ILE A 54 3.17 2.33 12.08
C ILE A 54 3.25 1.90 10.63
N MET A 55 2.42 2.54 9.80
CA MET A 55 2.13 2.07 8.46
C MET A 55 2.88 2.89 7.41
N TYR A 56 3.44 2.21 6.43
CA TYR A 56 4.02 2.80 5.22
C TYR A 56 3.25 2.29 4.00
N ASN A 57 2.83 3.20 3.12
CA ASN A 57 2.12 2.86 1.89
C ASN A 57 3.02 3.15 0.67
N PRO A 58 3.80 2.19 0.19
CA PRO A 58 4.54 2.34 -1.05
C PRO A 58 3.60 2.20 -2.25
N MET A 59 3.69 3.12 -3.21
CA MET A 59 3.23 2.84 -4.56
C MET A 59 4.28 1.98 -5.23
N ILE A 60 3.97 0.71 -5.50
CA ILE A 60 4.94 -0.33 -5.90
C ILE A 60 5.78 0.14 -7.08
N ASP A 61 5.14 0.55 -8.18
CA ASP A 61 5.85 1.00 -9.41
C ASP A 61 6.85 2.14 -9.17
N ARG A 62 6.68 2.93 -8.08
CA ARG A 62 7.47 4.12 -7.76
C ARG A 62 8.49 3.92 -6.67
N PHE A 63 8.46 2.78 -5.99
CA PHE A 63 9.22 2.62 -4.77
C PHE A 63 10.66 2.15 -5.02
N HIS A 64 10.83 0.96 -5.59
CA HIS A 64 12.15 0.40 -5.88
C HIS A 64 12.06 -0.69 -6.94
N ASP A 65 12.91 -0.58 -7.96
CA ASP A 65 13.08 -1.56 -9.02
C ASP A 65 14.02 -2.67 -8.50
N GLY A 66 13.48 -3.85 -8.24
CA GLY A 66 14.21 -5.01 -7.76
C GLY A 66 14.62 -5.94 -8.89
N ASP A 67 13.79 -6.10 -9.91
CA ASP A 67 14.03 -6.92 -11.10
C ASP A 67 13.86 -6.12 -12.38
N PRO A 68 14.92 -5.53 -12.94
CA PRO A 68 14.83 -4.77 -14.19
C PRO A 68 14.35 -5.60 -15.39
N THR A 69 14.29 -6.91 -15.28
CA THR A 69 13.87 -7.78 -16.38
C THR A 69 12.36 -7.83 -16.59
N ASN A 70 11.59 -7.47 -15.57
CA ASN A 70 10.13 -7.37 -15.63
C ASN A 70 9.64 -6.00 -16.11
N ASN A 71 10.52 -5.03 -16.24
CA ASN A 71 10.20 -3.66 -16.63
C ASN A 71 9.60 -3.57 -18.02
N ARG A 72 8.35 -3.08 -18.12
CA ARG A 72 7.66 -2.92 -19.38
C ARG A 72 6.85 -1.63 -19.43
N LYS A 73 7.34 -0.63 -20.14
CA LYS A 73 6.62 0.62 -20.40
C LYS A 73 5.52 0.42 -21.44
N ILE A 74 4.46 1.19 -21.32
CA ILE A 74 3.46 1.30 -22.40
C ILE A 74 4.04 2.13 -23.54
N ASN A 75 3.95 1.61 -24.75
CA ASN A 75 4.43 2.28 -25.96
C ASN A 75 3.35 3.22 -26.52
N ASP A 76 3.23 4.40 -25.93
CA ASP A 76 2.35 5.47 -26.41
C ASP A 76 3.09 6.81 -26.34
N PRO A 77 3.29 7.50 -27.47
CA PRO A 77 4.02 8.77 -27.51
C PRO A 77 3.36 9.92 -26.75
N ARG A 78 2.11 9.77 -26.33
CA ARG A 78 1.40 10.75 -25.51
C ARG A 78 1.72 10.64 -24.01
N LEU A 79 2.29 9.50 -23.60
CA LEU A 79 2.67 9.29 -22.20
C LEU A 79 3.94 10.06 -21.87
N HIS A 80 3.88 10.83 -20.81
CA HIS A 80 5.08 11.34 -20.16
C HIS A 80 5.74 10.23 -19.35
N ASP A 81 7.07 10.25 -19.20
CA ASP A 81 7.78 9.24 -18.41
C ASP A 81 7.21 9.08 -16.98
N LEU A 82 6.82 10.19 -16.35
CA LEU A 82 6.21 10.17 -15.00
C LEU A 82 4.78 9.64 -14.97
N THR A 83 4.12 9.45 -16.10
CA THR A 83 2.76 8.88 -16.19
C THR A 83 2.76 7.48 -16.80
N ASN A 84 3.93 6.91 -17.02
CA ASN A 84 4.14 5.54 -17.45
C ASN A 84 4.69 4.68 -16.30
N PHE A 85 4.78 3.38 -16.47
CA PHE A 85 5.48 2.49 -15.55
C PHE A 85 6.96 2.87 -15.46
N ILE A 86 7.52 2.83 -14.25
CA ILE A 86 8.92 3.17 -13.97
C ILE A 86 9.71 1.92 -13.54
N GLY A 87 9.04 0.88 -13.04
CA GLY A 87 9.65 -0.42 -12.82
C GLY A 87 9.83 -0.82 -11.37
N GLY A 88 9.24 -0.12 -10.41
CA GLY A 88 9.18 -0.63 -9.04
C GLY A 88 8.31 -1.88 -8.97
N ASP A 89 8.72 -2.87 -8.13
CA ASP A 89 8.17 -4.20 -8.09
C ASP A 89 8.18 -4.83 -6.68
N LEU A 90 7.65 -6.06 -6.56
CA LEU A 90 7.60 -6.81 -5.29
C LEU A 90 8.99 -7.22 -4.81
N GLU A 91 9.90 -7.55 -5.74
CA GLU A 91 11.29 -7.87 -5.42
C GLU A 91 12.00 -6.66 -4.81
N GLY A 92 11.73 -5.47 -5.32
CA GLY A 92 12.27 -4.22 -4.77
C GLY A 92 11.82 -3.96 -3.34
N ILE A 93 10.56 -4.23 -3.03
CA ILE A 93 10.05 -4.12 -1.65
C ILE A 93 10.72 -5.18 -0.76
N THR A 94 10.84 -6.42 -1.23
CA THR A 94 11.51 -7.51 -0.50
C THR A 94 12.96 -7.16 -0.19
N LYS A 95 13.70 -6.61 -1.16
CA LYS A 95 15.06 -6.11 -0.95
C LYS A 95 15.10 -5.04 0.14
N LYS A 96 14.17 -4.10 0.14
CA LYS A 96 14.12 -3.03 1.15
C LYS A 96 13.74 -3.52 2.54
N ILE A 97 12.97 -4.60 2.66
CA ILE A 97 12.75 -5.28 3.95
C ILE A 97 14.07 -5.88 4.46
N ASN A 98 14.80 -6.61 3.59
CA ASN A 98 16.06 -7.23 3.92
C ASN A 98 17.20 -6.23 4.21
N ASP A 99 17.13 -5.03 3.65
CA ASP A 99 18.07 -3.92 3.87
C ASP A 99 17.76 -3.11 5.16
N ASP A 100 16.84 -3.57 6.00
CA ASP A 100 16.38 -2.89 7.22
C ASP A 100 15.74 -1.50 7.00
N TYR A 101 15.42 -1.12 5.76
CA TYR A 101 14.89 0.21 5.45
C TYR A 101 13.63 0.55 6.25
N PHE A 102 12.70 -0.39 6.36
CA PHE A 102 11.46 -0.18 7.08
C PHE A 102 11.64 -0.21 8.60
N SER A 103 12.49 -1.12 9.09
CA SER A 103 12.77 -1.24 10.53
C SER A 103 13.54 -0.03 11.07
N GLU A 104 14.48 0.52 10.31
CA GLU A 104 15.18 1.77 10.66
C GLU A 104 14.22 2.97 10.73
N LEU A 105 13.16 2.99 9.94
CA LEU A 105 12.10 3.99 10.03
C LEU A 105 11.07 3.72 11.14
N GLY A 106 11.16 2.59 11.83
CA GLY A 106 10.20 2.16 12.83
C GLY A 106 8.88 1.65 12.23
N ILE A 107 8.86 1.32 10.94
CA ILE A 107 7.69 0.79 10.24
C ILE A 107 7.52 -0.69 10.59
N ASN A 108 6.32 -1.08 10.96
CA ASN A 108 5.95 -2.47 11.24
C ASN A 108 4.74 -2.97 10.42
N THR A 109 4.27 -2.15 9.51
CA THR A 109 3.15 -2.50 8.62
C THR A 109 3.36 -1.85 7.25
N ILE A 110 3.32 -2.63 6.19
CA ILE A 110 3.39 -2.15 4.81
C ILE A 110 2.03 -2.33 4.16
N TRP A 111 1.46 -1.25 3.63
CA TRP A 111 0.24 -1.26 2.84
C TRP A 111 0.60 -1.13 1.37
N LEU A 112 0.64 -2.26 0.67
CA LEU A 112 0.97 -2.32 -0.76
C LEU A 112 -0.14 -1.69 -1.59
N SER A 113 0.21 -0.85 -2.58
CA SER A 113 -0.74 -0.46 -3.63
C SER A 113 -1.24 -1.69 -4.39
N PRO A 114 -2.39 -1.60 -5.12
CA PRO A 114 -2.96 -2.77 -5.77
C PRO A 114 -1.99 -3.45 -6.74
N ILE A 115 -1.92 -4.78 -6.68
CA ILE A 115 -0.99 -5.61 -7.47
C ILE A 115 -1.64 -6.30 -8.66
N GLN A 116 -2.96 -6.15 -8.82
CA GLN A 116 -3.72 -6.82 -9.89
C GLN A 116 -3.26 -6.34 -11.27
N THR A 117 -3.47 -7.20 -12.28
CA THR A 117 -3.10 -6.92 -13.66
C THR A 117 -3.76 -5.64 -14.18
N GLN A 118 -2.94 -4.76 -14.73
CA GLN A 118 -3.31 -3.46 -15.28
C GLN A 118 -3.31 -3.49 -16.83
N PRO A 119 -4.02 -2.57 -17.51
CA PRO A 119 -4.03 -2.51 -18.96
C PRO A 119 -2.64 -2.31 -19.57
N ASP A 120 -2.40 -2.93 -20.73
CA ASP A 120 -1.25 -2.65 -21.60
C ASP A 120 -1.52 -1.47 -22.56
N SER A 121 -2.29 -0.49 -22.08
CA SER A 121 -2.70 0.69 -22.84
C SER A 121 -2.69 1.93 -21.96
N SER A 122 -2.80 3.08 -22.58
CA SER A 122 -2.88 4.37 -21.92
C SER A 122 -4.26 4.99 -22.08
N TRP A 123 -4.62 5.84 -21.14
CA TRP A 123 -5.92 6.50 -21.09
C TRP A 123 -5.78 7.99 -20.84
N VAL A 124 -6.64 8.76 -21.48
CA VAL A 124 -6.65 10.22 -21.34
C VAL A 124 -7.60 10.60 -20.21
N GLU A 125 -7.13 11.39 -19.26
CA GLU A 125 -8.01 11.91 -18.21
C GLU A 125 -9.14 12.77 -18.80
N TYR A 126 -10.32 12.67 -18.19
CA TYR A 126 -11.49 13.40 -18.65
C TYR A 126 -11.39 14.91 -18.40
N ILE A 127 -10.69 15.31 -17.35
CA ILE A 127 -10.54 16.69 -16.91
C ILE A 127 -9.36 17.34 -17.64
N LYS A 128 -9.51 18.59 -18.05
CA LYS A 128 -8.39 19.36 -18.63
C LYS A 128 -7.24 19.47 -17.62
N PRO A 129 -6.00 19.35 -18.06
CA PRO A 129 -5.52 19.46 -19.45
C PRO A 129 -5.55 18.16 -20.29
N ASN A 130 -6.29 17.14 -19.90
CA ASN A 130 -6.42 15.87 -20.64
C ASN A 130 -5.09 15.12 -20.77
N ARG A 131 -4.38 14.95 -19.66
CA ARG A 131 -3.12 14.19 -19.61
C ARG A 131 -3.37 12.71 -19.87
N THR A 132 -2.35 12.02 -20.37
CA THR A 132 -2.39 10.59 -20.64
C THR A 132 -1.65 9.83 -19.54
N PHE A 133 -2.25 8.74 -19.06
CA PHE A 133 -1.72 7.88 -17.99
C PHE A 133 -1.76 6.41 -18.41
N SER A 134 -0.81 5.62 -17.91
CA SER A 134 -0.90 4.17 -17.83
C SER A 134 -1.46 3.73 -16.48
N GLY A 135 -1.70 2.44 -16.30
CA GLY A 135 -2.19 1.86 -15.03
C GLY A 135 -1.15 1.70 -13.93
N TYR A 136 -0.01 2.41 -13.97
CA TYR A 136 1.11 2.26 -13.04
C TYR A 136 0.74 2.35 -11.56
N HIS A 137 -0.38 2.99 -11.26
CA HIS A 137 -0.86 3.18 -9.88
C HIS A 137 -1.61 1.96 -9.30
N GLY A 138 -1.96 0.96 -10.14
CA GLY A 138 -2.62 -0.27 -9.71
C GLY A 138 -4.15 -0.20 -9.65
N TYR A 139 -4.77 0.97 -9.86
CA TYR A 139 -6.22 1.16 -9.64
C TYR A 139 -7.10 0.94 -10.88
N TRP A 140 -6.56 0.37 -11.97
CA TRP A 140 -7.32 0.01 -13.17
C TRP A 140 -7.30 -1.51 -13.46
N PRO A 141 -7.76 -2.36 -12.53
CA PRO A 141 -7.63 -3.80 -12.71
C PRO A 141 -8.41 -4.29 -13.92
N ILE A 142 -7.72 -5.06 -14.77
CA ILE A 142 -8.32 -5.81 -15.89
C ILE A 142 -8.42 -7.32 -15.59
N GLU A 143 -7.73 -7.79 -14.57
CA GLU A 143 -7.83 -9.13 -14.02
C GLU A 143 -7.60 -9.06 -12.51
N SER A 144 -8.62 -9.47 -11.74
CA SER A 144 -8.60 -9.30 -10.28
C SER A 144 -7.87 -10.42 -9.52
N ARG A 145 -7.57 -11.54 -10.19
CA ARG A 145 -7.01 -12.75 -9.57
C ARG A 145 -5.54 -12.99 -9.89
N GLU A 146 -4.97 -12.18 -10.76
CA GLU A 146 -3.59 -12.30 -11.21
C GLU A 146 -2.79 -11.05 -10.84
N ILE A 147 -1.54 -11.27 -10.51
CA ILE A 147 -0.59 -10.19 -10.27
C ILE A 147 -0.12 -9.65 -11.62
N ASP A 148 0.01 -8.33 -11.71
CA ASP A 148 0.59 -7.71 -12.90
C ASP A 148 2.04 -8.20 -13.08
N PRO A 149 2.41 -8.76 -14.23
CA PRO A 149 3.75 -9.28 -14.43
C PRO A 149 4.87 -8.23 -14.36
N ARG A 150 4.53 -6.94 -14.40
CA ARG A 150 5.47 -5.83 -14.13
C ARG A 150 5.77 -5.66 -12.65
N TYR A 151 4.90 -6.15 -11.78
CA TYR A 151 5.11 -6.13 -10.34
C TYR A 151 5.72 -7.44 -9.82
N GLY A 152 5.59 -8.53 -10.57
CA GLY A 152 6.14 -9.83 -10.21
C GLY A 152 5.15 -10.98 -10.36
N SER A 153 5.43 -12.06 -9.66
CA SER A 153 4.68 -13.32 -9.68
C SER A 153 4.00 -13.60 -8.33
N SER A 154 3.16 -14.63 -8.31
CA SER A 154 2.54 -15.14 -7.07
C SER A 154 3.57 -15.71 -6.10
N GLU A 155 4.65 -16.27 -6.60
CA GLU A 155 5.75 -16.79 -5.80
C GLU A 155 6.51 -15.64 -5.12
N GLU A 156 6.87 -14.60 -5.86
CA GLU A 156 7.52 -13.41 -5.32
C GLU A 156 6.66 -12.70 -4.28
N PHE A 157 5.33 -12.66 -4.49
CA PHE A 157 4.42 -12.11 -3.48
C PHE A 157 4.40 -12.95 -2.20
N LYS A 158 4.42 -14.29 -2.29
CA LYS A 158 4.53 -15.17 -1.11
C LYS A 158 5.85 -14.98 -0.40
N ASP A 159 6.94 -14.85 -1.14
CA ASP A 159 8.27 -14.61 -0.59
C ASP A 159 8.34 -13.25 0.12
N LEU A 160 7.75 -12.20 -0.46
CA LEU A 160 7.62 -10.89 0.17
C LEU A 160 6.87 -11.00 1.50
N VAL A 161 5.70 -11.65 1.53
CA VAL A 161 4.90 -11.81 2.75
C VAL A 161 5.67 -12.61 3.80
N SER A 162 6.32 -13.70 3.42
CA SER A 162 7.14 -14.53 4.32
C SER A 162 8.30 -13.73 4.89
N THR A 163 9.00 -12.98 4.05
CA THR A 163 10.12 -12.11 4.45
C THR A 163 9.65 -11.03 5.40
N ALA A 164 8.54 -10.34 5.10
CA ALA A 164 7.97 -9.32 5.96
C ALA A 164 7.61 -9.88 7.34
N HIS A 165 6.89 -11.01 7.39
CA HIS A 165 6.51 -11.65 8.65
C HIS A 165 7.73 -12.08 9.47
N SER A 166 8.77 -12.60 8.84
CA SER A 166 10.03 -12.98 9.51
C SER A 166 10.76 -11.78 10.11
N ASN A 167 10.51 -10.57 9.60
CA ASN A 167 11.04 -9.30 10.11
C ASN A 167 10.04 -8.55 11.02
N GLY A 168 8.95 -9.19 11.44
CA GLY A 168 7.92 -8.56 12.30
C GLY A 168 7.09 -7.49 11.60
N ILE A 169 7.06 -7.48 10.27
CA ILE A 169 6.32 -6.50 9.46
C ILE A 169 5.03 -7.15 8.94
N LYS A 170 3.89 -6.49 9.18
CA LYS A 170 2.58 -6.90 8.64
C LYS A 170 2.41 -6.40 7.21
N ILE A 171 1.71 -7.18 6.37
CA ILE A 171 1.35 -6.78 5.02
C ILE A 171 -0.15 -6.53 4.93
N ILE A 172 -0.53 -5.38 4.38
CA ILE A 172 -1.88 -5.07 3.93
C ILE A 172 -1.83 -4.96 2.41
N LEU A 173 -2.73 -5.66 1.74
CA LEU A 173 -2.90 -5.55 0.30
C LEU A 173 -4.09 -4.63 0.00
N ASP A 174 -3.86 -3.57 -0.75
CA ASP A 174 -4.94 -2.73 -1.26
C ASP A 174 -5.78 -3.50 -2.28
N PHE A 175 -7.08 -3.42 -2.15
CA PHE A 175 -8.01 -4.15 -2.99
C PHE A 175 -9.03 -3.22 -3.64
N VAL A 176 -9.04 -3.21 -4.97
CA VAL A 176 -9.96 -2.38 -5.75
C VAL A 176 -11.30 -3.09 -5.85
N SER A 177 -12.20 -2.80 -4.91
CA SER A 177 -13.56 -3.37 -4.86
C SER A 177 -14.63 -2.47 -5.46
N ASN A 178 -14.32 -1.17 -5.64
CA ASN A 178 -15.29 -0.18 -6.06
C ASN A 178 -15.60 -0.22 -7.57
N HIS A 179 -14.62 -0.58 -8.37
CA HIS A 179 -14.71 -0.55 -9.83
C HIS A 179 -13.73 -1.54 -10.46
N VAL A 180 -13.91 -1.76 -11.75
CA VAL A 180 -12.93 -2.42 -12.62
C VAL A 180 -12.71 -1.58 -13.86
N HIS A 181 -11.63 -1.85 -14.58
CA HIS A 181 -11.42 -1.24 -15.88
C HIS A 181 -12.45 -1.75 -16.92
N GLN A 182 -12.77 -0.93 -17.93
CA GLN A 182 -13.73 -1.32 -18.98
C GLN A 182 -13.31 -2.57 -19.75
N ASP A 183 -12.02 -2.91 -19.76
CA ASP A 183 -11.50 -4.12 -20.37
C ASP A 183 -11.57 -5.36 -19.50
N HIS A 184 -11.99 -5.23 -18.25
CA HIS A 184 -12.16 -6.36 -17.34
C HIS A 184 -13.24 -7.33 -17.85
N PRO A 185 -13.02 -8.65 -17.80
CA PRO A 185 -14.00 -9.64 -18.23
C PRO A 185 -15.35 -9.53 -17.54
N TYR A 186 -15.39 -9.15 -16.26
CA TYR A 186 -16.65 -8.94 -15.55
C TYR A 186 -17.49 -7.84 -16.20
N PHE A 187 -16.87 -6.71 -16.55
CA PHE A 187 -17.60 -5.65 -17.21
C PHE A 187 -18.08 -6.01 -18.62
N LYS A 188 -17.30 -6.79 -19.36
CA LYS A 188 -17.66 -7.25 -20.72
C LYS A 188 -18.75 -8.30 -20.72
N ASN A 189 -18.72 -9.22 -19.73
CA ASN A 189 -19.57 -10.42 -19.73
C ASN A 189 -20.78 -10.30 -18.78
N HIS A 190 -20.72 -9.39 -17.79
CA HIS A 190 -21.72 -9.22 -16.74
C HIS A 190 -22.07 -7.75 -16.54
N ARG A 191 -22.53 -7.14 -17.62
CA ARG A 191 -22.83 -5.70 -17.60
C ARG A 191 -23.91 -5.34 -16.57
N GLU A 192 -24.79 -6.27 -16.24
CA GLU A 192 -25.84 -6.16 -15.23
C GLU A 192 -25.33 -6.00 -13.78
N TRP A 193 -24.06 -6.31 -13.54
CA TRP A 193 -23.43 -6.12 -12.22
C TRP A 193 -22.99 -4.67 -11.98
N PHE A 194 -23.06 -3.83 -12.98
CA PHE A 194 -22.47 -2.49 -12.95
C PHE A 194 -23.51 -1.41 -13.22
N GLY A 195 -23.25 -0.23 -12.65
CA GLY A 195 -24.08 0.93 -12.84
C GLY A 195 -24.13 1.42 -14.30
N SER A 196 -25.00 2.39 -14.58
CA SER A 196 -25.12 2.97 -15.90
C SER A 196 -23.98 3.96 -16.19
N LEU A 197 -23.36 3.85 -17.36
CA LEU A 197 -22.39 4.84 -17.84
C LEU A 197 -23.03 6.16 -18.25
N ILE A 198 -24.32 6.11 -18.59
CA ILE A 198 -25.10 7.27 -19.01
C ILE A 198 -26.26 7.45 -18.03
N ILE A 199 -26.43 8.62 -17.51
CA ILE A 199 -27.60 8.99 -16.69
C ILE A 199 -28.79 9.36 -17.57
N ASP A 200 -29.98 9.51 -16.95
CA ASP A 200 -31.26 9.68 -17.67
C ASP A 200 -31.32 10.91 -18.59
N ASP A 201 -30.48 11.91 -18.33
CA ASP A 201 -30.37 13.12 -19.17
C ASP A 201 -29.35 12.99 -20.32
N GLY A 202 -28.79 11.79 -20.52
CA GLY A 202 -27.84 11.49 -21.60
C GLY A 202 -26.41 11.91 -21.34
N ARG A 203 -26.08 12.43 -20.16
CA ARG A 203 -24.69 12.74 -19.79
C ARG A 203 -23.96 11.50 -19.28
N LEU A 204 -22.62 11.54 -19.35
CA LEU A 204 -21.79 10.55 -18.66
C LEU A 204 -22.05 10.61 -17.15
N ASN A 205 -22.20 9.45 -16.56
CA ASN A 205 -22.37 9.26 -15.14
C ASN A 205 -21.03 9.42 -14.43
N ILE A 206 -20.58 10.65 -14.27
CA ILE A 206 -19.34 10.97 -13.57
C ILE A 206 -19.71 11.56 -12.23
N ARG A 207 -19.82 10.72 -11.22
CA ARG A 207 -19.90 11.16 -9.84
C ARG A 207 -18.57 10.97 -9.15
N GLN A 208 -18.04 12.05 -8.67
CA GLN A 208 -16.87 12.05 -7.82
C GLN A 208 -17.28 11.75 -6.39
N TRP A 209 -16.73 10.73 -5.77
CA TRP A 209 -16.71 10.49 -4.33
C TRP A 209 -18.03 10.40 -3.55
N ASP A 210 -19.13 10.91 -4.06
CA ASP A 210 -20.45 10.76 -3.46
C ASP A 210 -21.13 9.43 -3.75
N GLY A 211 -20.46 8.63 -4.47
CA GLY A 211 -20.37 7.21 -4.43
C GLY A 211 -21.49 6.37 -4.89
N ASP A 212 -22.65 6.82 -5.27
CA ASP A 212 -23.72 5.91 -5.65
C ASP A 212 -23.66 5.45 -7.10
N THR A 213 -22.69 5.94 -7.84
CA THR A 213 -22.52 5.52 -9.20
C THR A 213 -21.15 4.98 -9.43
N ARG A 214 -21.12 3.80 -9.88
CA ARG A 214 -19.90 3.17 -10.20
C ARG A 214 -19.75 3.17 -11.64
N LEU A 215 -18.81 3.91 -12.03
CA LEU A 215 -18.23 3.70 -13.29
C LEU A 215 -17.37 2.50 -13.17
N THR A 216 -17.67 1.66 -13.96
CA THR A 216 -16.82 0.60 -14.32
C THR A 216 -15.86 1.18 -15.30
N THR A 217 -14.80 1.60 -14.84
CA THR A 217 -13.72 2.06 -15.70
C THR A 217 -12.70 1.00 -15.89
#